data_b62acc4bfbf71e4a8d07629faa8e2c59
#
_entry.id   b62acc4bfbf71e4a8d07629faa8e2c59
#
_cell.length_a   1.000
_cell.length_b   1.000
_cell.length_c   1.000
_cell.angle_alpha   90.00
_cell.angle_beta   90.00
_cell.angle_gamma   90.00
#
_symmetry.space_group_name_H-M   'P 1'
#
loop_
_entity.id
_entity.type
_entity.pdbx_description
1 polymer ?
#
loop_
_entity_poly.entity_id
_entity_poly.type
_entity_poly.pdbx_seq_one_letter_code
_entity_poly.pdbx_strand_id
1 'polypeptide(L)'
;MASKFFEIHGVLPPVITPFTKEGKVDFEAFRKNIEKWNDTGVAGYLVLGSNGETPYLEEEDKLELIRIAAQHKAPGKLLMAGTGLENTQATIRLTQKAAEAGA
;
A
#
# COMPACT_ATOMS: atom_id res chain seq x y z
N MET A 1 14.18 -9.12 19.73
CA MET A 1 14.30 -8.23 18.56
C MET A 1 14.12 -6.79 18.98
N ALA A 2 15.04 -5.94 18.56
CA ALA A 2 14.94 -4.53 18.88
C ALA A 2 13.73 -3.93 18.17
N SER A 3 12.92 -3.16 18.88
CA SER A 3 11.86 -2.41 18.24
C SER A 3 12.47 -1.26 17.45
N LYS A 4 11.94 -1.04 16.29
CA LYS A 4 12.32 0.09 15.45
C LYS A 4 11.24 1.16 15.56
N PHE A 5 11.67 2.36 15.84
CA PHE A 5 10.77 3.51 15.80
C PHE A 5 10.88 4.13 14.42
N PHE A 6 9.74 4.31 13.78
CA PHE A 6 9.68 5.04 12.53
C PHE A 6 9.25 6.45 12.83
N GLU A 7 10.02 7.38 12.31
CA GLU A 7 9.59 8.76 12.34
C GLU A 7 8.66 8.98 11.16
N ILE A 8 7.39 9.23 11.46
CA ILE A 8 6.39 9.48 10.43
C ILE A 8 6.33 10.98 10.21
N HIS A 9 6.78 11.42 9.04
CA HIS A 9 6.83 12.83 8.70
C HIS A 9 6.68 13.00 7.19
N GLY A 10 6.39 14.23 6.77
CA GLY A 10 6.30 14.56 5.36
C GLY A 10 4.95 14.20 4.76
N VAL A 11 4.91 14.16 3.44
CA VAL A 11 3.69 13.89 2.68
C VAL A 11 3.67 12.43 2.24
N LEU A 12 2.60 11.73 2.61
CA LEU A 12 2.32 10.37 2.15
C LEU A 12 1.01 10.40 1.36
N PRO A 13 1.06 10.61 0.04
CA PRO A 13 -0.18 10.70 -0.74
C PRO A 13 -0.92 9.37 -0.73
N PRO A 14 -2.27 9.42 -0.66
CA PRO A 14 -3.08 8.22 -0.88
C PRO A 14 -3.07 7.90 -2.37
N VAL A 15 -2.51 6.74 -2.72
CA VAL A 15 -2.31 6.39 -4.12
C VAL A 15 -3.51 5.64 -4.68
N ILE A 16 -3.69 5.80 -5.98
CA ILE A 16 -4.77 5.11 -6.69
C ILE A 16 -4.40 3.66 -6.98
N THR A 17 -5.42 2.84 -7.17
CA THR A 17 -5.27 1.47 -7.68
C THR A 17 -5.73 1.47 -9.14
N PRO A 18 -4.83 1.22 -10.10
CA PRO A 18 -5.24 1.14 -11.50
C PRO A 18 -5.90 -0.20 -11.82
N PHE A 19 -6.83 -0.17 -12.77
CA PHE A 19 -7.56 -1.35 -13.20
C PHE A 19 -7.42 -1.55 -14.69
N THR A 20 -7.46 -2.80 -15.12
CA THR A 20 -7.51 -3.14 -16.54
C THR A 20 -8.89 -2.85 -17.12
N LYS A 21 -9.01 -2.94 -18.43
CA LYS A 21 -10.31 -2.76 -19.11
C LYS A 21 -11.35 -3.79 -18.62
N GLU A 22 -10.87 -4.95 -18.19
CA GLU A 22 -11.73 -6.03 -17.68
C GLU A 22 -12.10 -5.83 -16.20
N GLY A 23 -11.63 -4.76 -15.57
CA GLY A 23 -11.94 -4.47 -14.18
C GLY A 23 -11.05 -5.18 -13.16
N LYS A 24 -9.97 -5.79 -13.60
CA LYS A 24 -8.99 -6.42 -12.69
C LYS A 24 -7.92 -5.40 -12.30
N VAL A 25 -7.32 -5.62 -11.13
CA VAL A 25 -6.20 -4.75 -10.71
C VAL A 25 -5.06 -4.88 -11.71
N ASP A 26 -4.55 -3.74 -12.14
CA ASP A 26 -3.41 -3.67 -13.06
C ASP A 26 -2.13 -3.48 -12.26
N PHE A 27 -1.53 -4.58 -11.83
CA PHE A 27 -0.35 -4.56 -10.98
C PHE A 27 0.86 -3.94 -11.68
N GLU A 28 1.00 -4.15 -12.98
CA GLU A 28 2.12 -3.58 -13.74
C GLU A 28 2.03 -2.06 -13.78
N ALA A 29 0.83 -1.52 -14.03
CA ALA A 29 0.61 -0.09 -14.00
C ALA A 29 0.86 0.49 -12.60
N PHE A 30 0.46 -0.24 -11.56
CA PHE A 30 0.71 0.19 -10.19
C PHE A 30 2.21 0.27 -9.89
N ARG A 31 2.96 -0.75 -10.28
CA ARG A 31 4.42 -0.77 -10.11
C ARG A 31 5.06 0.43 -10.81
N LYS A 32 4.66 0.68 -12.06
CA LYS A 32 5.19 1.82 -12.82
C LYS A 32 4.89 3.15 -12.14
N ASN A 33 3.70 3.27 -11.56
CA ASN A 33 3.34 4.48 -10.82
C ASN A 33 4.24 4.69 -9.61
N ILE A 34 4.48 3.64 -8.82
CA ILE A 34 5.37 3.73 -7.66
C ILE A 34 6.77 4.17 -8.09
N GLU A 35 7.30 3.54 -9.14
CA GLU A 35 8.63 3.88 -9.63
C GLU A 35 8.71 5.34 -10.10
N LYS A 36 7.68 5.82 -10.78
CA LYS A 36 7.62 7.19 -11.23
C LYS A 36 7.53 8.18 -10.06
N TRP A 37 6.69 7.87 -9.08
CA TRP A 37 6.52 8.74 -7.92
C TRP A 37 7.74 8.78 -7.00
N ASN A 38 8.60 7.76 -7.08
CA ASN A 38 9.85 7.76 -6.31
C ASN A 38 10.73 8.98 -6.61
N ASP A 39 10.59 9.55 -7.78
CA ASP A 39 11.37 10.72 -8.18
C ASP A 39 10.79 12.04 -7.65
N THR A 40 9.72 11.98 -6.88
CA THR A 40 9.10 13.15 -6.26
C THR A 40 9.58 13.29 -4.83
N GLY A 41 9.27 14.43 -4.20
CA GLY A 41 9.67 14.67 -2.82
C GLY A 41 8.78 14.06 -1.76
N VAL A 42 7.87 13.15 -2.12
CA VAL A 42 6.98 12.52 -1.13
C VAL A 42 7.76 11.66 -0.15
N ALA A 43 7.31 11.63 1.10
CA ALA A 43 7.98 10.84 2.14
C ALA A 43 7.66 9.35 2.06
N GLY A 44 6.58 9.00 1.39
CA GLY A 44 6.15 7.62 1.26
C GLY A 44 4.80 7.55 0.58
N TYR A 45 4.12 6.43 0.77
CA TYR A 45 2.85 6.16 0.10
C TYR A 45 1.84 5.60 1.08
N LEU A 46 0.58 6.03 0.94
CA LEU A 46 -0.54 5.37 1.60
C LEU A 46 -1.26 4.54 0.54
N VAL A 47 -1.15 3.23 0.64
CA VAL A 47 -1.87 2.32 -0.25
C VAL A 47 -3.15 1.84 0.42
N LEU A 48 -4.13 1.47 -0.37
CA LEU A 48 -5.40 0.91 0.11
C LEU A 48 -6.21 1.87 0.97
N GLY A 49 -6.06 3.15 0.74
CA GLY A 49 -6.98 4.14 1.27
C GLY A 49 -8.23 4.20 0.40
N SER A 50 -9.12 5.15 0.67
CA SER A 50 -10.35 5.31 -0.13
C SER A 50 -10.03 5.66 -1.58
N ASN A 51 -8.98 6.43 -1.82
CA ASN A 51 -8.54 6.72 -3.20
C ASN A 51 -8.04 5.48 -3.93
N GLY A 52 -7.60 4.45 -3.19
CA GLY A 52 -7.20 3.16 -3.74
C GLY A 52 -8.36 2.19 -3.93
N GLU A 53 -9.58 2.64 -3.64
CA GLU A 53 -10.81 1.86 -3.84
C GLU A 53 -10.80 0.55 -3.06
N THR A 54 -10.24 0.56 -1.86
CA THR A 54 -10.03 -0.63 -1.05
C THR A 54 -11.29 -1.47 -0.80
N PRO A 55 -12.51 -0.89 -0.65
CA PRO A 55 -13.70 -1.73 -0.45
C PRO A 55 -14.03 -2.66 -1.61
N TYR A 56 -13.48 -2.39 -2.78
CA TYR A 56 -13.78 -3.15 -4.01
C TYR A 56 -12.69 -4.15 -4.36
N LEU A 57 -11.69 -4.34 -3.48
CA LEU A 57 -10.56 -5.22 -3.75
C LEU A 57 -10.65 -6.50 -2.93
N GLU A 58 -10.23 -7.60 -3.54
CA GLU A 58 -10.06 -8.87 -2.82
C GLU A 58 -8.82 -8.81 -1.93
N GLU A 59 -8.79 -9.60 -0.87
CA GLU A 59 -7.66 -9.59 0.05
C GLU A 59 -6.34 -9.90 -0.65
N GLU A 60 -6.34 -10.87 -1.57
CA GLU A 60 -5.12 -11.23 -2.31
C GLU A 60 -4.58 -10.07 -3.11
N ASP A 61 -5.47 -9.29 -3.74
CA ASP A 61 -5.06 -8.12 -4.51
C ASP A 61 -4.48 -7.05 -3.59
N LYS A 62 -5.09 -6.85 -2.42
CA LYS A 62 -4.58 -5.90 -1.43
C LYS A 62 -3.16 -6.24 -1.01
N LEU A 63 -2.92 -7.50 -0.69
CA LEU A 63 -1.60 -7.94 -0.24
C LEU A 63 -0.56 -7.85 -1.35
N GLU A 64 -0.95 -8.14 -2.58
CA GLU A 64 -0.04 -8.00 -3.72
C GLU A 64 0.33 -6.54 -3.96
N LEU A 65 -0.62 -5.62 -3.85
CA LEU A 65 -0.33 -4.19 -3.97
C LEU A 65 0.66 -3.73 -2.89
N ILE A 66 0.51 -4.21 -1.67
CA ILE A 66 1.44 -3.90 -0.59
C ILE A 66 2.84 -4.44 -0.91
N ARG A 67 2.93 -5.68 -1.38
CA ARG A 67 4.23 -6.28 -1.74
C ARG A 67 4.93 -5.49 -2.84
N ILE A 68 4.19 -5.13 -3.88
CA ILE A 68 4.74 -4.35 -4.99
C ILE A 68 5.24 -2.99 -4.49
N ALA A 69 4.44 -2.30 -3.69
CA ALA A 69 4.86 -1.01 -3.14
C ALA A 69 6.10 -1.15 -2.26
N ALA A 70 6.15 -2.19 -1.42
CA ALA A 70 7.28 -2.43 -0.55
C ALA A 70 8.57 -2.71 -1.33
N GLN A 71 8.46 -3.48 -2.42
CA GLN A 71 9.60 -3.85 -3.24
C GLN A 71 10.11 -2.71 -4.11
N HIS A 72 9.21 -1.84 -4.57
CA HIS A 72 9.55 -0.84 -5.59
C HIS A 72 9.65 0.58 -5.06
N LYS A 73 9.22 0.85 -3.83
CA LYS A 73 9.44 2.17 -3.25
C LYS A 73 10.94 2.43 -3.08
N ALA A 74 11.35 3.67 -3.25
CA ALA A 74 12.75 4.03 -3.05
C ALA A 74 13.15 3.85 -1.58
N PRO A 75 14.42 3.51 -1.32
CA PRO A 75 14.91 3.38 0.06
C PRO A 75 14.63 4.63 0.88
N GLY A 76 14.20 4.43 2.11
CA GLY A 76 13.88 5.53 3.01
C GLY A 76 12.46 6.06 2.92
N LYS A 77 11.70 5.68 1.90
CA LYS A 77 10.29 6.07 1.81
C LYS A 77 9.43 5.16 2.69
N LEU A 78 8.41 5.76 3.31
CA LEU A 78 7.49 5.05 4.18
C LEU A 78 6.41 4.34 3.36
N LEU A 79 5.90 3.24 3.88
CA LEU A 79 4.75 2.56 3.29
C LEU A 79 3.69 2.35 4.35
N MET A 80 2.57 3.02 4.17
CA MET A 80 1.41 2.92 5.04
C MET A 80 0.29 2.24 4.27
N ALA A 81 -0.42 1.32 4.91
CA ALA A 81 -1.51 0.58 4.27
C ALA A 81 -2.80 0.75 5.04
N GLY A 82 -3.89 0.99 4.32
CA GLY A 82 -5.22 0.97 4.90
C GLY A 82 -5.66 -0.48 5.10
N THR A 83 -5.97 -0.86 6.33
CA THR A 83 -6.34 -2.23 6.67
C THR A 83 -7.69 -2.35 7.36
N GLY A 84 -8.43 -1.25 7.42
CA GLY A 84 -9.74 -1.24 8.08
C GLY A 84 -10.76 -2.08 7.35
N LEU A 85 -11.42 -2.95 8.08
CA LEU A 85 -12.55 -3.75 7.61
C LEU A 85 -13.72 -3.53 8.57
N GLU A 86 -14.85 -4.16 8.27
CA GLU A 86 -16.07 -3.88 9.02
C GLU A 86 -16.07 -4.48 10.43
N ASN A 87 -15.23 -5.48 10.70
CA ASN A 87 -15.14 -6.03 12.05
C ASN A 87 -13.70 -6.04 12.55
N THR A 88 -13.58 -6.01 13.86
CA THR A 88 -12.29 -5.88 14.54
C THR A 88 -11.34 -7.03 14.25
N GLN A 89 -11.84 -8.26 14.32
CA GLN A 89 -10.98 -9.43 14.13
C GLN A 89 -10.42 -9.49 12.71
N ALA A 90 -11.24 -9.19 11.70
CA ALA A 90 -10.77 -9.17 10.32
C ALA A 90 -9.74 -8.06 10.10
N THR A 91 -9.93 -6.90 10.73
CA THR A 91 -8.97 -5.79 10.65
C THR A 91 -7.63 -6.19 11.26
N ILE A 92 -7.64 -6.86 12.41
CA ILE A 92 -6.41 -7.34 13.06
C ILE A 92 -5.68 -8.31 12.13
N ARG A 93 -6.39 -9.29 11.57
CA ARG A 93 -5.78 -10.26 10.67
C ARG A 93 -5.17 -9.61 9.42
N LEU A 94 -5.90 -8.70 8.82
CA LEU A 94 -5.40 -8.01 7.62
C LEU A 94 -4.20 -7.13 7.97
N THR A 95 -4.22 -6.46 9.12
CA THR A 95 -3.09 -5.64 9.58
C THR A 95 -1.83 -6.49 9.74
N GLN A 96 -1.96 -7.67 10.33
CA GLN A 96 -0.84 -8.58 10.49
C GLN A 96 -0.28 -9.04 9.15
N LYS A 97 -1.16 -9.40 8.21
CA LYS A 97 -0.75 -9.80 6.86
C LYS A 97 -0.11 -8.65 6.09
N ALA A 98 -0.63 -7.44 6.26
CA ALA A 98 -0.06 -6.26 5.64
C ALA A 98 1.37 -6.00 6.13
N ALA A 99 1.60 -6.14 7.43
CA ALA A 99 2.94 -6.00 8.00
C ALA A 99 3.89 -7.06 7.43
N GLU A 100 3.44 -8.30 7.32
CA GLU A 100 4.25 -9.36 6.70
C GLU A 100 4.53 -9.10 5.23
N ALA A 101 3.63 -8.43 4.54
CA ALA A 101 3.80 -8.07 3.13
C ALA A 101 4.73 -6.87 2.91
N GLY A 102 5.06 -6.14 3.97
CA GLY A 102 6.06 -5.07 3.92
C GLY A 102 5.58 -3.68 4.31
N ALA A 103 4.34 -3.54 4.75
CA ALA A 103 3.85 -2.26 5.24
C ALA A 103 4.46 -1.91 6.60
#